data_04d9a3895d86306b2853befd1405111d
#
_entry.id   04d9a3895d86306b2853befd1405111d
#
_cell.length_a   1.000
_cell.length_b   1.000
_cell.length_c   1.000
_cell.angle_alpha   90.00
_cell.angle_beta   90.00
_cell.angle_gamma   90.00
#
_symmetry.space_group_name_H-M   'P 1'
#
loop_
_entity.id
_entity.type
_entity.pdbx_description
1 polymer ?
#
loop_
_entity_poly.entity_id
_entity_poly.type
_entity_poly.pdbx_seq_one_letter_code
_entity_poly.pdbx_strand_id
1 'polypeptide(L)'
;MTARVAVGTVELHLPDVGSLKGKRHTLKGLKDTLRRRFEISVAEVDHHDVWQRATLALACVSGDSRHANEVISKAMDYIEDHVDGWVTDIQVEIL
;
A
#
# COMPACT_ATOMS: atom_id res chain seq x y z
N MET A 1 22.46 -17.22 -5.18
CA MET A 1 21.13 -16.81 -4.73
C MET A 1 20.93 -15.31 -5.00
N THR A 2 19.81 -14.92 -5.56
CA THR A 2 19.52 -13.53 -5.89
C THR A 2 18.25 -13.09 -5.17
N ALA A 3 18.32 -12.00 -4.44
CA ALA A 3 17.12 -11.39 -3.85
C ALA A 3 16.34 -10.63 -4.93
N ARG A 4 15.04 -10.76 -4.90
CA ARG A 4 14.10 -10.06 -5.79
C ARG A 4 13.19 -9.16 -4.98
N VAL A 5 12.80 -8.03 -5.55
CA VAL A 5 11.91 -7.09 -4.88
C VAL A 5 10.72 -6.80 -5.79
N ALA A 6 9.52 -6.98 -5.25
CA ALA A 6 8.30 -6.48 -5.90
C ALA A 6 7.90 -5.18 -5.21
N VAL A 7 7.64 -4.15 -6.01
CA VAL A 7 7.16 -2.85 -5.52
C VAL A 7 5.78 -2.60 -6.10
N GLY A 8 4.81 -2.36 -5.21
CA GLY A 8 3.47 -1.94 -5.61
C GLY A 8 3.23 -0.49 -5.22
N THR A 9 2.61 0.28 -6.10
CA THR A 9 2.17 1.64 -5.83
C THR A 9 0.67 1.69 -5.97
N VAL A 10 -0.01 2.24 -4.96
CA VAL A 10 -1.47 2.34 -4.96
C VAL A 10 -1.89 3.77 -4.67
N GLU A 11 -2.79 4.28 -5.52
CA GLU A 11 -3.43 5.58 -5.33
C GLU A 11 -4.77 5.37 -4.65
N LEU A 12 -5.00 6.11 -3.56
CA LEU A 12 -6.24 6.04 -2.77
C LEU A 12 -6.98 7.36 -2.81
N HIS A 13 -8.30 7.27 -2.89
CA HIS A 13 -9.21 8.38 -2.61
C HIS A 13 -9.95 8.06 -1.30
N LEU A 14 -9.90 9.02 -0.36
CA LEU A 14 -10.42 8.87 1.00
C LEU A 14 -11.49 9.95 1.25
N PRO A 15 -12.73 9.77 0.79
CA PRO A 15 -13.74 10.83 0.75
C PRO A 15 -14.18 11.31 2.14
N ASP A 16 -14.11 10.46 3.16
CA ASP A 16 -14.58 10.78 4.50
C ASP A 16 -13.52 11.41 5.41
N VAL A 17 -12.30 11.56 4.90
CA VAL A 17 -11.22 12.20 5.66
C VAL A 17 -11.37 13.72 5.59
N GLY A 18 -11.47 14.36 6.76
CA GLY A 18 -11.69 15.80 6.86
C GLY A 18 -10.49 16.59 7.40
N SER A 19 -9.34 15.96 7.61
CA SER A 19 -8.13 16.61 8.14
C SER A 19 -6.91 15.76 7.88
N LEU A 20 -5.71 16.37 7.97
CA LEU A 20 -4.45 15.62 7.92
C LEU A 20 -4.29 14.68 9.11
N LYS A 21 -4.77 15.08 10.28
CA LYS A 21 -4.75 14.22 11.46
C LYS A 21 -5.60 12.96 11.26
N GLY A 22 -6.81 13.12 10.74
CA GLY A 22 -7.69 11.99 10.41
C GLY A 22 -7.09 11.08 9.36
N LYS A 23 -6.47 11.66 8.32
CA LYS A 23 -5.76 10.89 7.29
C LYS A 23 -4.61 10.06 7.88
N ARG A 24 -3.77 10.67 8.71
CA ARG A 24 -2.66 9.95 9.37
C ARG A 24 -3.16 8.79 10.21
N HIS A 25 -4.26 8.99 10.95
CA HIS A 25 -4.86 7.93 11.75
C HIS A 25 -5.36 6.77 10.88
N THR A 26 -6.09 7.07 9.81
CA THR A 26 -6.60 6.08 8.86
C THR A 26 -5.46 5.30 8.21
N LEU A 27 -4.44 6.00 7.70
CA LEU A 27 -3.31 5.36 7.02
C LEU A 27 -2.44 4.57 7.99
N LYS A 28 -2.26 5.04 9.21
CA LYS A 28 -1.50 4.30 10.22
C LYS A 28 -2.12 2.93 10.48
N GLY A 29 -3.42 2.86 10.68
CA GLY A 29 -4.13 1.61 10.87
C GLY A 29 -3.97 0.66 9.69
N LEU A 30 -4.13 1.18 8.47
CA LEU A 30 -3.97 0.41 7.24
C LEU A 30 -2.54 -0.11 7.09
N LYS A 31 -1.53 0.77 7.26
CA LYS A 31 -0.12 0.39 7.15
C LYS A 31 0.27 -0.67 8.18
N ASP A 32 -0.16 -0.49 9.44
CA ASP A 32 0.15 -1.44 10.51
C ASP A 32 -0.44 -2.82 10.22
N THR A 33 -1.66 -2.87 9.72
CA THR A 33 -2.31 -4.11 9.34
C THR A 33 -1.61 -4.79 8.16
N LEU A 34 -1.24 -4.03 7.14
CA LEU A 34 -0.53 -4.55 5.97
C LEU A 34 0.82 -5.16 6.37
N ARG A 35 1.59 -4.47 7.20
CA ARG A 35 2.89 -4.97 7.67
C ARG A 35 2.75 -6.26 8.45
N ARG A 36 1.77 -6.33 9.33
CA ARG A 36 1.54 -7.50 10.18
C ARG A 36 1.03 -8.70 9.40
N ARG A 37 0.15 -8.46 8.43
CA ARG A 37 -0.52 -9.51 7.66
C ARG A 37 0.36 -10.08 6.56
N PHE A 38 1.15 -9.25 5.89
CA PHE A 38 1.86 -9.61 4.67
C PHE A 38 3.38 -9.55 4.78
N GLU A 39 3.92 -9.14 5.93
CA GLU A 39 5.37 -8.98 6.13
C GLU A 39 6.03 -8.13 5.03
N ILE A 40 5.43 -6.98 4.74
CA ILE A 40 5.91 -6.04 3.71
C ILE A 40 6.30 -4.71 4.33
N SER A 41 7.10 -3.94 3.60
CA SER A 41 7.34 -2.54 3.91
C SER A 41 6.26 -1.69 3.25
N VAL A 42 5.75 -0.69 3.97
CA VAL A 42 4.71 0.22 3.46
C VAL A 42 5.07 1.64 3.85
N ALA A 43 4.94 2.56 2.91
CA ALA A 43 5.14 3.98 3.17
C ALA A 43 4.17 4.81 2.34
N GLU A 44 3.75 5.96 2.88
CA GLU A 44 3.12 7.01 2.09
C GLU A 44 4.21 7.75 1.33
N VAL A 45 4.12 7.81 0.00
CA VAL A 45 5.20 8.34 -0.84
C VAL A 45 4.86 9.61 -1.59
N ASP A 46 3.60 10.01 -1.61
CA ASP A 46 3.16 11.24 -2.25
C ASP A 46 1.83 11.73 -1.65
N HIS A 47 1.45 12.96 -1.94
CA HIS A 47 0.21 13.61 -1.51
C HIS A 47 0.08 13.75 0.01
N HIS A 48 1.21 13.91 0.72
CA HIS A 48 1.24 14.00 2.18
C HIS A 48 0.34 15.10 2.74
N ASP A 49 0.22 16.23 2.05
CA ASP A 49 -0.54 17.39 2.48
C ASP A 49 -1.97 17.45 1.91
N VAL A 50 -2.38 16.43 1.19
CA VAL A 50 -3.73 16.32 0.63
C VAL A 50 -4.58 15.43 1.52
N TRP A 51 -5.74 15.92 1.98
CA TRP A 51 -6.55 15.19 2.96
C TRP A 51 -7.17 13.92 2.40
N GLN A 52 -7.66 14.00 1.16
CA GLN A 52 -8.50 12.94 0.57
C GLN A 52 -7.79 12.11 -0.49
N ARG A 53 -6.47 12.25 -0.58
CA ARG A 53 -5.63 11.43 -1.47
C ARG A 53 -4.43 10.91 -0.73
N ALA A 54 -4.05 9.68 -1.04
CA ALA A 54 -2.82 9.09 -0.55
C ALA A 54 -2.21 8.22 -1.63
N THR A 55 -0.90 8.25 -1.73
CA THR A 55 -0.13 7.32 -2.55
C THR A 55 0.71 6.46 -1.61
N LEU A 56 0.44 5.17 -1.58
CA LEU A 56 1.23 4.22 -0.79
C LEU A 56 2.13 3.39 -1.71
N ALA A 57 3.35 3.15 -1.25
CA ALA A 57 4.24 2.18 -1.87
C ALA A 57 4.41 0.99 -0.92
N LEU A 58 4.36 -0.21 -1.49
CA LEU A 58 4.54 -1.48 -0.80
C LEU A 58 5.74 -2.18 -1.41
N ALA A 59 6.54 -2.84 -0.58
CA ALA A 59 7.68 -3.61 -1.08
C ALA A 59 7.76 -4.97 -0.38
N CYS A 60 8.00 -6.01 -1.19
CA CYS A 60 8.22 -7.37 -0.71
C CYS A 60 9.52 -7.90 -1.26
N VAL A 61 10.37 -8.42 -0.38
CA VAL A 61 11.63 -9.07 -0.74
C VAL A 61 11.44 -10.58 -0.70
N SER A 62 11.93 -11.28 -1.72
CA SER A 62 11.87 -12.74 -1.80
C SER A 62 13.04 -13.26 -2.65
N GLY A 63 13.35 -14.54 -2.52
CA GLY A 63 14.24 -15.22 -3.46
C GLY A 63 13.56 -15.58 -4.78
N ASP A 64 12.24 -15.42 -4.86
CA ASP A 64 11.42 -15.80 -6.01
C ASP A 64 10.51 -14.61 -6.40
N SER A 65 10.65 -14.12 -7.63
CA SER A 65 9.85 -13.01 -8.16
C SER A 65 8.35 -13.31 -8.15
N ARG A 66 7.98 -14.54 -8.45
CA ARG A 66 6.56 -14.95 -8.46
C ARG A 66 5.94 -14.83 -7.08
N HIS A 67 6.66 -15.29 -6.06
CA HIS A 67 6.19 -15.17 -4.67
C HIS A 67 6.09 -13.70 -4.24
N ALA A 68 7.10 -12.90 -4.53
CA ALA A 68 7.08 -11.47 -4.21
C ALA A 68 5.88 -10.77 -4.87
N ASN A 69 5.61 -11.08 -6.13
CA ASN A 69 4.47 -10.54 -6.86
C ASN A 69 3.13 -10.99 -6.25
N GLU A 70 3.01 -12.25 -5.84
CA GLU A 70 1.80 -12.76 -5.19
C GLU A 70 1.51 -12.04 -3.87
N VAL A 71 2.53 -11.81 -3.05
CA VAL A 71 2.38 -11.10 -1.78
C VAL A 71 1.87 -9.68 -2.02
N ILE A 72 2.48 -8.95 -2.97
CA ILE A 72 2.03 -7.59 -3.29
C ILE A 72 0.61 -7.60 -3.86
N SER A 73 0.26 -8.54 -4.73
CA SER A 73 -1.09 -8.64 -5.29
C SER A 73 -2.15 -8.90 -4.22
N LYS A 74 -1.86 -9.78 -3.26
CA LYS A 74 -2.77 -10.05 -2.14
C LYS A 74 -2.91 -8.84 -1.21
N ALA A 75 -1.81 -8.10 -0.99
CA ALA A 75 -1.86 -6.87 -0.21
C ALA A 75 -2.72 -5.81 -0.90
N MET A 76 -2.62 -5.67 -2.23
CA MET A 76 -3.47 -4.76 -3.01
C MET A 76 -4.95 -5.16 -2.93
N ASP A 77 -5.27 -6.45 -3.04
CA ASP A 77 -6.64 -6.94 -2.89
C ASP A 77 -7.19 -6.61 -1.48
N TYR A 78 -6.36 -6.78 -0.46
CA TYR A 78 -6.75 -6.41 0.90
C TYR A 78 -7.08 -4.92 1.01
N ILE A 79 -6.27 -4.05 0.41
CA ILE A 79 -6.52 -2.61 0.41
C ILE A 79 -7.86 -2.29 -0.27
N GLU A 80 -8.11 -2.87 -1.45
CA GLU A 80 -9.36 -2.65 -2.16
C GLU A 80 -10.58 -3.07 -1.35
N ASP A 81 -10.48 -4.17 -0.59
CA ASP A 81 -11.59 -4.71 0.17
C ASP A 81 -11.84 -3.99 1.51
N HIS A 82 -10.85 -3.31 2.06
CA HIS A 82 -10.90 -2.79 3.44
C HIS A 82 -10.69 -1.29 3.58
N VAL A 83 -10.28 -0.58 2.54
CA VAL A 83 -10.11 0.87 2.64
C VAL A 83 -11.47 1.57 2.64
N ASP A 84 -11.61 2.59 3.49
CA ASP A 84 -12.78 3.47 3.48
C ASP A 84 -12.63 4.51 2.35
N GLY A 85 -12.85 4.06 1.11
CA GLY A 85 -12.67 4.87 -0.08
C GLY A 85 -12.47 4.02 -1.29
N TRP A 86 -11.69 4.53 -2.24
CA TRP A 86 -11.44 3.86 -3.52
C TRP A 86 -9.96 3.73 -3.81
N VAL A 87 -9.61 2.63 -4.46
CA VAL A 87 -8.35 2.51 -5.19
C VAL A 87 -8.57 3.09 -6.58
N THR A 88 -7.80 4.10 -6.94
CA THR A 88 -7.93 4.78 -8.22
C THR A 88 -6.85 4.37 -9.23
N ASP A 89 -5.74 3.82 -8.77
CA ASP A 89 -4.68 3.30 -9.63
C ASP A 89 -3.81 2.31 -8.85
N ILE A 90 -3.33 1.28 -9.55
CA ILE A 90 -2.37 0.30 -9.02
C ILE A 90 -1.30 0.06 -10.06
N GLN A 91 -0.04 0.09 -9.64
CA GLN A 91 1.11 -0.29 -10.45
C GLN A 91 1.97 -1.28 -9.68
N VAL A 92 2.49 -2.30 -10.36
CA VAL A 92 3.40 -3.29 -9.77
C VAL A 92 4.63 -3.42 -10.65
N GLU A 93 5.80 -3.41 -10.03
CA GLU A 93 7.08 -3.52 -10.71
C GLU A 93 7.94 -4.55 -9.99
N ILE A 94 8.61 -5.39 -10.74
CA ILE A 94 9.60 -6.35 -10.22
C ILE A 94 11.00 -5.81 -10.51
N LEU A 95 11.75 -5.62 -9.47
CA LEU A 95 13.12 -5.10 -9.57
C LEU A 95 14.16 -6.22 -9.50
#